data_9695fd5066a91b376a64f94895765cee
#
_entry.id   9695fd5066a91b376a64f94895765cee
#
_cell.length_a   1.000
_cell.length_b   1.000
_cell.length_c   1.000
_cell.angle_alpha   90.00
_cell.angle_beta   90.00
_cell.angle_gamma   90.00
#
_symmetry.space_group_name_H-M   'P 1'
#
loop_
_entity.id
_entity.type
_entity.pdbx_description
1 polymer ?
#
loop_
_entity_poly.entity_id
_entity_poly.type
_entity_poly.pdbx_seq_one_letter_code
_entity_poly.pdbx_strand_id
1 'polypeptide(L)'
;WNNQFGEDEANRDIKTSDLLSALDIGFESHHDQVVYAPGTLRTGQDSPYSVFTPFKRKWIENFDMNFLDIDYKYEKKNATNIKSNLDDFGFEKTHQADMSLWQEGEKEALKRVKIFLKDKAINYSKDRNDPIIDGTSRISPYLALGIISPKRCILEALKANNFEFTSGHIGITKWIDEIVWREFYRNIMFSFPKVSRGMPFQDYSKSIQWRFNESELAAWKSGHTGFPIIDAAMRQLLHEGWMHNRLRMVVAMFFTKNMLHDW
;
A
#
# COMPACT_ATOMS: atom_id res chain seq x y z
N TRP A 1 13.96 8.26 -9.06
CA TRP A 1 13.26 7.33 -8.15
C TRP A 1 11.85 7.81 -7.82
N ASN A 2 11.06 6.95 -7.16
CA ASN A 2 9.78 7.34 -6.62
C ASN A 2 9.91 7.78 -5.17
N ASN A 3 9.39 8.98 -4.86
CA ASN A 3 9.43 9.56 -3.52
C ASN A 3 8.65 8.69 -2.52
N GLN A 4 9.20 8.56 -1.31
CA GLN A 4 8.59 7.88 -0.19
C GLN A 4 8.00 8.90 0.80
N PHE A 5 7.09 8.44 1.67
CA PHE A 5 6.30 9.32 2.53
C PHE A 5 6.46 9.04 4.02
N GLY A 6 7.18 7.99 4.40
CA GLY A 6 7.67 7.81 5.76
C GLY A 6 8.84 8.78 6.00
N GLU A 7 9.03 9.19 7.23
CA GLU A 7 10.02 10.21 7.55
C GLU A 7 11.47 9.75 7.28
N ASP A 8 11.79 8.50 7.65
CA ASP A 8 13.14 7.96 7.43
C ASP A 8 13.43 7.80 5.94
N GLU A 9 12.44 7.34 5.18
CA GLU A 9 12.55 7.20 3.73
C GLU A 9 12.65 8.57 3.04
N ALA A 10 11.88 9.55 3.48
CA ALA A 10 11.96 10.92 2.95
C ALA A 10 13.33 11.55 3.26
N ASN A 11 13.85 11.36 4.47
CA ASN A 11 15.18 11.82 4.85
C ASN A 11 16.30 11.12 4.04
N ARG A 12 16.16 9.83 3.75
CA ARG A 12 17.06 9.10 2.85
C ARG A 12 17.00 9.70 1.44
N ASP A 13 15.84 9.98 0.92
CA ASP A 13 15.65 10.54 -0.43
C ASP A 13 16.28 11.93 -0.52
N ILE A 14 16.15 12.77 0.50
CA ILE A 14 16.81 14.09 0.61
C ILE A 14 18.34 13.92 0.61
N LYS A 15 18.89 13.07 1.48
CA LYS A 15 20.34 12.82 1.54
C LYS A 15 20.89 12.29 0.21
N THR A 16 20.12 11.46 -0.48
CA THR A 16 20.50 10.94 -1.80
C THR A 16 20.55 12.07 -2.82
N SER A 17 19.54 12.96 -2.83
CA SER A 17 19.52 14.15 -3.71
C SER A 17 20.73 15.06 -3.48
N ASP A 18 21.03 15.32 -2.21
CA ASP A 18 22.16 16.17 -1.83
C ASP A 18 23.50 15.58 -2.30
N LEU A 19 23.68 14.27 -2.12
CA LEU A 19 24.87 13.55 -2.57
C LEU A 19 25.03 13.58 -4.09
N LEU A 20 23.95 13.31 -4.83
CA LEU A 20 23.98 13.33 -6.30
C LEU A 20 24.26 14.72 -6.83
N SER A 21 23.67 15.76 -6.22
CA SER A 21 23.93 17.16 -6.55
C SER A 21 25.39 17.54 -6.29
N ALA A 22 25.97 17.10 -5.17
CA ALA A 22 27.38 17.35 -4.83
C ALA A 22 28.36 16.66 -5.81
N LEU A 23 27.93 15.57 -6.43
CA LEU A 23 28.69 14.82 -7.44
C LEU A 23 28.43 15.27 -8.88
N ASP A 24 27.61 16.32 -9.10
CA ASP A 24 27.15 16.80 -10.40
C ASP A 24 26.46 15.70 -11.23
N ILE A 25 25.73 14.80 -10.56
CA ILE A 25 24.96 13.73 -11.18
C ILE A 25 23.51 14.18 -11.31
N GLY A 26 23.01 14.26 -12.55
CA GLY A 26 21.61 14.56 -12.83
C GLY A 26 20.70 13.44 -12.29
N PHE A 27 19.57 13.83 -11.67
CA PHE A 27 18.57 12.88 -11.18
C PHE A 27 17.17 13.44 -11.31
N GLU A 28 16.20 12.54 -11.30
CA GLU A 28 14.77 12.87 -11.29
C GLU A 28 14.05 12.07 -10.20
N SER A 29 13.08 12.70 -9.57
CA SER A 29 12.19 12.06 -8.61
C SER A 29 10.72 12.25 -8.99
N HIS A 30 9.89 11.26 -8.71
CA HIS A 30 8.50 11.19 -9.15
C HIS A 30 7.58 10.76 -8.02
N HIS A 31 6.27 11.06 -8.14
CA HIS A 31 5.22 10.63 -7.21
C HIS A 31 4.34 9.52 -7.82
N ASP A 32 4.96 8.46 -8.35
CA ASP A 32 4.21 7.39 -9.02
C ASP A 32 3.56 6.37 -8.06
N GLN A 33 3.75 6.53 -6.75
CA GLN A 33 3.01 5.75 -5.76
C GLN A 33 1.59 6.24 -5.49
N VAL A 34 1.20 7.38 -6.05
CA VAL A 34 -0.07 8.08 -5.84
C VAL A 34 -0.51 8.73 -7.14
N VAL A 35 -1.77 9.13 -7.24
CA VAL A 35 -2.28 9.94 -8.35
C VAL A 35 -1.94 11.41 -8.13
N TYR A 36 -2.23 11.92 -6.94
CA TYR A 36 -1.88 13.27 -6.53
C TYR A 36 -0.66 13.28 -5.62
N ALA A 37 0.29 14.16 -5.89
CA ALA A 37 1.39 14.38 -4.95
C ALA A 37 0.82 14.70 -3.55
N PRO A 38 1.35 14.09 -2.48
CA PRO A 38 0.86 14.33 -1.14
C PRO A 38 0.90 15.81 -0.76
N GLY A 39 -0.12 16.26 -0.04
CA GLY A 39 -0.30 17.67 0.32
C GLY A 39 -0.98 18.53 -0.74
N THR A 40 -1.21 18.02 -1.98
CA THR A 40 -1.93 18.74 -3.03
C THR A 40 -3.42 18.90 -2.72
N LEU A 41 -4.04 17.81 -2.21
CA LEU A 41 -5.44 17.84 -1.84
C LEU A 41 -5.59 18.35 -0.41
N ARG A 42 -6.19 19.54 -0.26
CA ARG A 42 -6.39 20.19 1.03
C ARG A 42 -7.85 20.59 1.22
N THR A 43 -8.25 20.76 2.48
CA THR A 43 -9.58 21.26 2.84
C THR A 43 -9.76 22.72 2.43
N GLY A 44 -10.98 23.24 2.47
CA GLY A 44 -11.24 24.67 2.23
C GLY A 44 -10.55 25.63 3.21
N GLN A 45 -10.01 25.11 4.32
CA GLN A 45 -9.24 25.87 5.31
C GLN A 45 -7.71 25.63 5.17
N ASP A 46 -7.29 25.14 4.01
CA ASP A 46 -5.89 24.79 3.71
C ASP A 46 -5.24 23.78 4.69
N SER A 47 -6.04 22.93 5.29
CA SER A 47 -5.59 21.86 6.20
C SER A 47 -5.58 20.50 5.53
N PRO A 48 -4.73 19.54 5.98
CA PRO A 48 -4.76 18.19 5.46
C PRO A 48 -6.06 17.47 5.86
N TYR A 49 -6.51 16.57 4.99
CA TYR A 49 -7.63 15.69 5.32
C TYR A 49 -7.22 14.64 6.34
N SER A 50 -8.01 14.50 7.41
CA SER A 50 -7.89 13.43 8.42
C SER A 50 -9.02 12.40 8.35
N VAL A 51 -10.00 12.60 7.44
CA VAL A 51 -11.16 11.73 7.23
C VAL A 51 -11.27 11.37 5.76
N PHE A 52 -11.49 10.08 5.47
CA PHE A 52 -11.48 9.54 4.11
C PHE A 52 -12.60 10.10 3.21
N THR A 53 -13.84 10.15 3.70
CA THR A 53 -14.98 10.51 2.83
C THR A 53 -14.85 11.89 2.17
N PRO A 54 -14.50 12.97 2.89
CA PRO A 54 -14.25 14.25 2.25
C PRO A 54 -12.99 14.25 1.37
N PHE A 55 -11.94 13.51 1.74
CA PHE A 55 -10.76 13.33 0.90
C PHE A 55 -11.14 12.68 -0.45
N LYS A 56 -11.84 11.54 -0.43
CA LYS A 56 -12.30 10.85 -1.65
C LYS A 56 -13.13 11.77 -2.54
N ARG A 57 -14.05 12.54 -1.95
CA ARG A 57 -14.87 13.50 -2.72
C ARG A 57 -13.99 14.50 -3.45
N LYS A 58 -13.05 15.11 -2.72
CA LYS A 58 -12.11 16.07 -3.31
C LYS A 58 -11.19 15.46 -4.34
N TRP A 59 -10.76 14.20 -4.11
CA TRP A 59 -9.95 13.42 -5.04
C TRP A 59 -10.67 13.21 -6.37
N ILE A 60 -11.96 12.84 -6.34
CA ILE A 60 -12.76 12.63 -7.56
C ILE A 60 -13.07 13.94 -8.26
N GLU A 61 -13.45 15.00 -7.52
CA GLU A 61 -13.75 16.32 -8.07
C GLU A 61 -12.59 16.93 -8.88
N ASN A 62 -11.37 16.67 -8.46
CA ASN A 62 -10.17 17.21 -9.11
C ASN A 62 -9.55 16.25 -10.13
N PHE A 63 -10.18 15.08 -10.35
CA PHE A 63 -9.56 14.06 -11.19
C PHE A 63 -9.53 14.49 -12.66
N ASP A 64 -8.31 14.45 -13.23
CA ASP A 64 -8.07 14.66 -14.64
C ASP A 64 -7.58 13.35 -15.27
N MET A 65 -8.17 12.96 -16.39
CA MET A 65 -7.78 11.76 -17.14
C MET A 65 -6.30 11.81 -17.60
N ASN A 66 -5.73 13.00 -17.75
CA ASN A 66 -4.32 13.18 -18.07
C ASN A 66 -3.38 12.60 -16.99
N PHE A 67 -3.84 12.45 -15.73
CA PHE A 67 -3.08 11.76 -14.70
C PHE A 67 -2.84 10.27 -15.01
N LEU A 68 -3.64 9.70 -15.89
CA LEU A 68 -3.55 8.30 -16.31
C LEU A 68 -2.78 8.12 -17.62
N ASP A 69 -2.21 9.19 -18.17
CA ASP A 69 -1.27 9.07 -19.28
C ASP A 69 0.05 8.49 -18.77
N ILE A 70 0.17 7.17 -18.92
CA ILE A 70 1.26 6.35 -18.40
C ILE A 70 2.00 5.59 -19.48
N ASP A 71 1.73 5.90 -20.74
CA ASP A 71 2.45 5.29 -21.88
C ASP A 71 3.81 5.94 -22.10
N TYR A 72 4.72 5.71 -21.15
CA TYR A 72 6.12 6.11 -21.28
C TYR A 72 6.81 5.26 -22.35
N LYS A 73 7.26 5.89 -23.43
CA LYS A 73 8.22 5.28 -24.35
C LYS A 73 9.59 5.27 -23.66
N TYR A 74 9.97 4.12 -23.15
CA TYR A 74 11.29 3.95 -22.54
C TYR A 74 12.34 3.94 -23.66
N GLU A 75 13.12 5.00 -23.79
CA GLU A 75 14.35 4.94 -24.58
C GLU A 75 15.40 4.16 -23.78
N LYS A 76 15.81 3.01 -24.31
CA LYS A 76 16.86 2.19 -23.73
C LYS A 76 18.18 2.96 -23.81
N LYS A 77 18.47 3.81 -22.84
CA LYS A 77 19.82 4.36 -22.65
C LYS A 77 20.72 3.22 -22.21
N ASN A 78 21.95 3.18 -22.74
CA ASN A 78 22.95 2.17 -22.38
C ASN A 78 23.14 2.13 -20.86
N ALA A 79 22.46 1.21 -20.21
CA ALA A 79 22.65 0.98 -18.78
C ALA A 79 24.02 0.28 -18.63
N THR A 80 24.91 0.87 -17.88
CA THR A 80 26.09 0.17 -17.37
C THR A 80 25.58 -1.05 -16.60
N ASN A 81 25.99 -2.26 -17.02
CA ASN A 81 25.62 -3.49 -16.31
C ASN A 81 26.34 -3.51 -14.96
N ILE A 82 25.74 -2.86 -13.97
CA ILE A 82 26.14 -3.04 -12.58
C ILE A 82 25.52 -4.35 -12.13
N LYS A 83 26.34 -5.39 -12.05
CA LYS A 83 25.95 -6.64 -11.39
C LYS A 83 25.96 -6.37 -9.89
N SER A 84 24.81 -6.11 -9.31
CA SER A 84 24.61 -6.15 -7.87
C SER A 84 24.03 -7.51 -7.48
N ASN A 85 24.61 -8.13 -6.46
CA ASN A 85 24.06 -9.33 -5.83
C ASN A 85 23.25 -8.88 -4.60
N LEU A 86 22.08 -9.47 -4.37
CA LEU A 86 21.28 -9.19 -3.16
C LEU A 86 22.06 -9.47 -1.87
N ASP A 87 22.98 -10.43 -1.90
CA ASP A 87 23.86 -10.77 -0.78
C ASP A 87 24.78 -9.58 -0.40
N ASP A 88 25.12 -8.69 -1.35
CA ASP A 88 25.95 -7.49 -1.11
C ASP A 88 25.24 -6.46 -0.23
N PHE A 89 23.92 -6.58 -0.09
CA PHE A 89 23.07 -5.70 0.73
C PHE A 89 22.71 -6.29 2.10
N GLY A 90 23.25 -7.46 2.45
CA GLY A 90 23.05 -8.10 3.76
C GLY A 90 21.62 -8.59 4.01
N PHE A 91 20.86 -8.90 2.96
CA PHE A 91 19.53 -9.50 3.11
C PHE A 91 19.66 -10.96 3.56
N GLU A 92 19.29 -11.22 4.80
CA GLU A 92 19.14 -12.58 5.30
C GLU A 92 17.88 -13.23 4.74
N LYS A 93 18.00 -14.43 4.19
CA LYS A 93 16.84 -15.26 3.77
C LYS A 93 16.19 -15.89 4.99
N THR A 94 15.57 -15.08 5.85
CA THR A 94 15.05 -15.54 7.15
C THR A 94 13.69 -16.22 7.07
N HIS A 95 12.85 -15.88 6.08
CA HIS A 95 11.56 -16.54 5.85
C HIS A 95 11.27 -16.63 4.37
N GLN A 96 10.73 -17.75 3.97
CA GLN A 96 10.31 -17.99 2.59
C GLN A 96 8.78 -18.09 2.56
N ALA A 97 8.13 -16.98 2.19
CA ALA A 97 6.78 -17.08 1.69
C ALA A 97 6.74 -17.95 0.42
N ASP A 98 5.62 -18.57 0.15
CA ASP A 98 5.44 -19.32 -1.10
C ASP A 98 5.49 -18.37 -2.31
N MET A 99 6.68 -18.25 -2.89
CA MET A 99 6.94 -17.36 -4.02
C MET A 99 6.25 -17.82 -5.31
N SER A 100 5.74 -19.07 -5.38
CA SER A 100 4.94 -19.52 -6.52
C SER A 100 3.63 -18.73 -6.69
N LEU A 101 3.14 -18.10 -5.60
CA LEU A 101 1.97 -17.25 -5.60
C LEU A 101 2.23 -15.86 -6.23
N TRP A 102 3.50 -15.46 -6.35
CA TRP A 102 3.93 -14.11 -6.70
C TRP A 102 4.83 -14.12 -7.92
N GLN A 103 4.22 -14.13 -9.09
CA GLN A 103 4.96 -14.02 -10.35
C GLN A 103 5.54 -12.62 -10.50
N GLU A 104 6.77 -12.53 -10.98
CA GLU A 104 7.54 -11.29 -11.07
C GLU A 104 7.12 -10.43 -12.26
N GLY A 105 7.31 -9.12 -12.11
CA GLY A 105 7.24 -8.12 -13.18
C GLY A 105 5.86 -7.49 -13.39
N GLU A 106 5.90 -6.32 -14.03
CA GLU A 106 4.73 -5.48 -14.28
C GLU A 106 3.66 -6.18 -15.14
N LYS A 107 4.09 -6.99 -16.12
CA LYS A 107 3.17 -7.71 -17.00
C LYS A 107 2.28 -8.68 -16.22
N GLU A 108 2.86 -9.40 -15.26
CA GLU A 108 2.10 -10.33 -14.42
C GLU A 108 1.22 -9.59 -13.40
N ALA A 109 1.69 -8.47 -12.85
CA ALA A 109 0.87 -7.61 -12.01
C ALA A 109 -0.36 -7.08 -12.79
N LEU A 110 -0.16 -6.59 -14.01
CA LEU A 110 -1.23 -6.11 -14.86
C LEU A 110 -2.21 -7.23 -15.27
N LYS A 111 -1.69 -8.41 -15.59
CA LYS A 111 -2.52 -9.59 -15.89
C LYS A 111 -3.39 -9.95 -14.68
N ARG A 112 -2.86 -9.92 -13.47
CA ARG A 112 -3.60 -10.13 -12.22
C ARG A 112 -4.73 -9.13 -12.04
N VAL A 113 -4.49 -7.84 -12.29
CA VAL A 113 -5.52 -6.79 -12.26
C VAL A 113 -6.62 -7.08 -13.30
N LYS A 114 -6.25 -7.41 -14.52
CA LYS A 114 -7.23 -7.70 -15.60
C LYS A 114 -8.09 -8.93 -15.31
N ILE A 115 -7.48 -10.01 -14.81
CA ILE A 115 -8.22 -11.22 -14.39
C ILE A 115 -9.19 -10.87 -13.26
N PHE A 116 -8.74 -10.14 -12.24
CA PHE A 116 -9.60 -9.71 -11.15
C PHE A 116 -10.79 -8.88 -11.66
N LEU A 117 -10.55 -7.87 -12.50
CA LEU A 117 -11.60 -7.00 -13.03
C LEU A 117 -12.61 -7.76 -13.88
N LYS A 118 -12.16 -8.76 -14.65
CA LYS A 118 -13.01 -9.59 -15.49
C LYS A 118 -13.86 -10.58 -14.68
N ASP A 119 -13.24 -11.28 -13.74
CA ASP A 119 -13.83 -12.51 -13.18
C ASP A 119 -14.36 -12.33 -11.74
N LYS A 120 -13.82 -11.36 -10.97
CA LYS A 120 -14.10 -11.21 -9.52
C LYS A 120 -14.71 -9.86 -9.13
N ALA A 121 -14.37 -8.80 -9.84
CA ALA A 121 -14.73 -7.43 -9.44
C ALA A 121 -16.23 -7.20 -9.33
N ILE A 122 -17.03 -7.93 -10.09
CA ILE A 122 -18.49 -7.85 -10.03
C ILE A 122 -19.01 -8.14 -8.61
N ASN A 123 -18.50 -9.17 -7.96
CA ASN A 123 -18.92 -9.57 -6.61
C ASN A 123 -18.06 -8.93 -5.49
N TYR A 124 -17.05 -8.16 -5.84
CA TYR A 124 -16.07 -7.63 -4.90
C TYR A 124 -16.68 -6.88 -3.71
N SER A 125 -17.75 -6.12 -3.92
CA SER A 125 -18.43 -5.38 -2.86
C SER A 125 -18.90 -6.27 -1.69
N LYS A 126 -19.24 -7.52 -1.97
CA LYS A 126 -19.65 -8.55 -1.02
C LYS A 126 -18.46 -9.42 -0.60
N ASP A 127 -17.80 -10.03 -1.57
CA ASP A 127 -16.79 -11.08 -1.37
C ASP A 127 -15.54 -10.59 -0.63
N ARG A 128 -15.23 -9.29 -0.76
CA ARG A 128 -14.13 -8.65 -0.01
C ARG A 128 -14.24 -8.73 1.51
N ASN A 129 -15.40 -9.08 2.04
CA ASN A 129 -15.61 -9.16 3.48
C ASN A 129 -15.41 -10.57 4.02
N ASP A 130 -15.40 -11.58 3.16
CA ASP A 130 -15.24 -12.98 3.53
C ASP A 130 -13.82 -13.46 3.17
N PRO A 131 -12.97 -13.75 4.18
CA PRO A 131 -11.60 -14.20 3.93
C PRO A 131 -11.49 -15.61 3.34
N ILE A 132 -12.58 -16.41 3.33
CA ILE A 132 -12.59 -17.75 2.73
C ILE A 132 -12.71 -17.64 1.20
N ILE A 133 -13.36 -16.58 0.71
CA ILE A 133 -13.58 -16.37 -0.72
C ILE A 133 -12.33 -15.72 -1.34
N ASP A 134 -11.80 -16.32 -2.41
CA ASP A 134 -10.77 -15.68 -3.22
C ASP A 134 -11.37 -14.56 -4.09
N GLY A 135 -11.94 -13.56 -3.42
CA GLY A 135 -12.68 -12.43 -4.01
C GLY A 135 -11.86 -11.14 -4.15
N THR A 136 -10.55 -11.15 -3.87
CA THR A 136 -9.71 -9.96 -3.91
C THR A 136 -8.69 -10.00 -5.05
N SER A 137 -8.15 -8.83 -5.41
CA SER A 137 -7.15 -8.73 -6.48
C SER A 137 -5.76 -9.22 -6.06
N ARG A 138 -5.48 -9.27 -4.76
CA ARG A 138 -4.14 -9.55 -4.19
C ARG A 138 -3.02 -8.69 -4.80
N ILE A 139 -3.33 -7.46 -5.23
CA ILE A 139 -2.38 -6.57 -5.92
C ILE A 139 -1.47 -5.79 -4.95
N SER A 140 -1.76 -5.80 -3.67
CA SER A 140 -1.07 -4.96 -2.68
C SER A 140 0.45 -5.15 -2.61
N PRO A 141 1.04 -6.36 -2.75
CA PRO A 141 2.49 -6.52 -2.79
C PRO A 141 3.13 -5.81 -3.99
N TYR A 142 2.51 -5.90 -5.15
CA TYR A 142 2.99 -5.25 -6.37
C TYR A 142 2.92 -3.73 -6.28
N LEU A 143 1.85 -3.18 -5.66
CA LEU A 143 1.74 -1.75 -5.38
C LEU A 143 2.74 -1.28 -4.32
N ALA A 144 3.02 -2.10 -3.31
CA ALA A 144 3.97 -1.77 -2.25
C ALA A 144 5.40 -1.68 -2.79
N LEU A 145 5.77 -2.58 -3.68
CA LEU A 145 7.09 -2.63 -4.32
C LEU A 145 7.21 -1.71 -5.55
N GLY A 146 6.13 -1.02 -5.94
CA GLY A 146 6.14 -0.15 -7.13
C GLY A 146 6.24 -0.90 -8.46
N ILE A 147 5.94 -2.22 -8.46
CA ILE A 147 5.95 -3.05 -9.69
C ILE A 147 4.82 -2.64 -10.63
N ILE A 148 3.71 -2.15 -10.09
CA ILE A 148 2.60 -1.57 -10.85
C ILE A 148 2.19 -0.25 -10.21
N SER A 149 1.93 0.75 -11.06
CA SER A 149 1.44 2.05 -10.61
C SER A 149 -0.04 1.99 -10.20
N PRO A 150 -0.47 2.69 -9.12
CA PRO A 150 -1.89 2.86 -8.81
C PRO A 150 -2.66 3.56 -9.93
N LYS A 151 -2.03 4.44 -10.69
CA LYS A 151 -2.61 5.07 -11.88
C LYS A 151 -3.01 4.03 -12.91
N ARG A 152 -2.14 3.02 -13.15
CA ARG A 152 -2.45 1.90 -14.05
C ARG A 152 -3.62 1.07 -13.53
N CYS A 153 -3.67 0.79 -12.25
CA CYS A 153 -4.78 0.08 -11.63
C CYS A 153 -6.11 0.82 -11.82
N ILE A 154 -6.12 2.14 -11.60
CA ILE A 154 -7.30 2.99 -11.79
C ILE A 154 -7.71 3.03 -13.27
N LEU A 155 -6.77 3.19 -14.20
CA LEU A 155 -7.07 3.19 -15.63
C LEU A 155 -7.76 1.89 -16.08
N GLU A 156 -7.24 0.73 -15.66
CA GLU A 156 -7.84 -0.55 -16.01
C GLU A 156 -9.24 -0.73 -15.37
N ALA A 157 -9.43 -0.25 -14.13
CA ALA A 157 -10.73 -0.26 -13.47
C ALA A 157 -11.74 0.66 -14.16
N LEU A 158 -11.34 1.87 -14.55
CA LEU A 158 -12.19 2.80 -15.28
C LEU A 158 -12.60 2.25 -16.64
N LYS A 159 -11.66 1.64 -17.39
CA LYS A 159 -12.00 0.95 -18.64
C LYS A 159 -13.05 -0.14 -18.44
N ALA A 160 -12.94 -0.90 -17.35
CA ALA A 160 -13.91 -1.95 -17.02
C ALA A 160 -15.25 -1.40 -16.48
N ASN A 161 -15.30 -0.14 -16.07
CA ASN A 161 -16.46 0.55 -15.47
C ASN A 161 -16.99 1.69 -16.34
N ASN A 162 -16.78 1.67 -17.64
CA ASN A 162 -17.23 2.71 -18.58
C ASN A 162 -16.76 4.11 -18.21
N PHE A 163 -15.57 4.23 -17.64
CA PHE A 163 -14.96 5.47 -17.15
C PHE A 163 -15.72 6.19 -16.03
N GLU A 164 -16.48 5.44 -15.24
CA GLU A 164 -17.26 5.94 -14.12
C GLU A 164 -16.58 5.66 -12.77
N PHE A 165 -16.46 6.70 -11.91
CA PHE A 165 -15.91 6.57 -10.55
C PHE A 165 -16.93 6.24 -9.48
N THR A 166 -18.12 6.84 -9.57
CA THR A 166 -19.15 6.79 -8.51
C THR A 166 -20.40 6.03 -8.94
N SER A 167 -20.56 5.82 -10.23
CA SER A 167 -21.62 5.03 -10.86
C SER A 167 -21.05 3.80 -11.55
N GLY A 168 -21.87 3.09 -12.31
CA GLY A 168 -21.49 1.85 -12.95
C GLY A 168 -21.56 0.67 -11.98
N HIS A 169 -20.59 -0.25 -12.09
CA HIS A 169 -20.61 -1.48 -11.31
C HIS A 169 -20.09 -1.28 -9.88
N ILE A 170 -20.93 -1.56 -8.87
CA ILE A 170 -20.62 -1.31 -7.46
C ILE A 170 -19.34 -2.02 -6.97
N GLY A 171 -19.06 -3.22 -7.47
CA GLY A 171 -17.83 -3.94 -7.10
C GLY A 171 -16.58 -3.25 -7.59
N ILE A 172 -16.61 -2.71 -8.82
CA ILE A 172 -15.47 -1.99 -9.40
C ILE A 172 -15.29 -0.64 -8.70
N THR A 173 -16.37 0.12 -8.48
CA THR A 173 -16.27 1.39 -7.73
C THR A 173 -15.72 1.18 -6.33
N LYS A 174 -16.10 0.09 -5.65
CA LYS A 174 -15.54 -0.28 -4.35
C LYS A 174 -14.06 -0.64 -4.42
N TRP A 175 -13.60 -1.27 -5.49
CA TRP A 175 -12.18 -1.56 -5.65
C TRP A 175 -11.36 -0.29 -5.94
N ILE A 176 -11.89 0.63 -6.75
CA ILE A 176 -11.29 1.97 -6.94
C ILE A 176 -11.15 2.68 -5.59
N ASP A 177 -12.20 2.62 -4.73
CA ASP A 177 -12.15 3.17 -3.39
C ASP A 177 -10.95 2.66 -2.58
N GLU A 178 -10.56 1.38 -2.72
CA GLU A 178 -9.41 0.83 -2.00
C GLU A 178 -8.07 1.39 -2.49
N ILE A 179 -7.96 1.71 -3.78
CA ILE A 179 -6.78 2.40 -4.30
C ILE A 179 -6.73 3.85 -3.77
N VAL A 180 -7.87 4.52 -3.71
CA VAL A 180 -7.97 5.88 -3.12
C VAL A 180 -7.71 5.85 -1.61
N TRP A 181 -8.16 4.82 -0.87
CA TRP A 181 -7.79 4.60 0.54
C TRP A 181 -6.28 4.51 0.73
N ARG A 182 -5.59 3.78 -0.13
CA ARG A 182 -4.12 3.69 -0.08
C ARG A 182 -3.47 5.07 -0.23
N GLU A 183 -3.95 5.88 -1.15
CA GLU A 183 -3.46 7.24 -1.36
C GLU A 183 -3.80 8.16 -0.16
N PHE A 184 -4.99 8.04 0.41
CA PHE A 184 -5.36 8.75 1.63
C PHE A 184 -4.36 8.48 2.77
N TYR A 185 -4.00 7.22 3.00
CA TYR A 185 -2.99 6.90 4.03
C TYR A 185 -1.60 7.44 3.70
N ARG A 186 -1.22 7.53 2.43
CA ARG A 186 0.02 8.22 2.02
C ARG A 186 -0.03 9.71 2.35
N ASN A 187 -1.18 10.36 2.14
CA ASN A 187 -1.38 11.74 2.56
C ASN A 187 -1.34 11.91 4.08
N ILE A 188 -1.87 10.95 4.86
CA ILE A 188 -1.75 10.94 6.32
C ILE A 188 -0.28 10.87 6.74
N MET A 189 0.49 9.94 6.18
CA MET A 189 1.92 9.80 6.50
C MET A 189 2.70 11.09 6.19
N PHE A 190 2.46 11.69 5.04
CA PHE A 190 3.09 12.94 4.63
C PHE A 190 2.70 14.11 5.53
N SER A 191 1.41 14.26 5.83
CA SER A 191 0.89 15.41 6.58
C SER A 191 1.11 15.31 8.10
N PHE A 192 1.30 14.09 8.62
CA PHE A 192 1.50 13.80 10.04
C PHE A 192 2.72 12.89 10.24
N PRO A 193 3.94 13.40 9.96
CA PRO A 193 5.16 12.56 9.97
C PRO A 193 5.43 11.88 11.31
N LYS A 194 4.90 12.44 12.42
CA LYS A 194 4.98 11.78 13.75
C LYS A 194 4.46 10.33 13.75
N VAL A 195 3.49 10.00 12.87
CA VAL A 195 2.91 8.67 12.78
C VAL A 195 3.94 7.66 12.25
N SER A 196 4.80 8.07 11.32
CA SER A 196 5.86 7.19 10.80
C SER A 196 6.96 6.88 11.82
N ARG A 197 7.03 7.68 12.90
CA ARG A 197 7.94 7.45 14.04
C ARG A 197 7.31 6.63 15.17
N GLY A 198 6.17 5.96 14.93
CA GLY A 198 5.45 5.21 15.96
C GLY A 198 4.73 6.11 16.98
N MET A 199 4.63 7.43 16.74
CA MET A 199 3.89 8.30 17.63
C MET A 199 2.39 8.24 17.32
N PRO A 200 1.51 8.32 18.35
CA PRO A 200 0.08 8.19 18.15
C PRO A 200 -0.49 9.34 17.31
N PHE A 201 -1.40 9.00 16.42
CA PHE A 201 -2.13 9.98 15.62
C PHE A 201 -2.98 10.90 16.50
N GLN A 202 -3.65 10.33 17.52
CA GLN A 202 -4.46 11.05 18.49
C GLN A 202 -3.70 11.17 19.83
N ASP A 203 -3.58 12.39 20.35
CA ASP A 203 -2.76 12.66 21.53
C ASP A 203 -3.26 11.97 22.82
N TYR A 204 -4.57 11.70 22.94
CA TYR A 204 -5.10 10.96 24.09
C TYR A 204 -4.53 9.53 24.20
N SER A 205 -4.08 8.94 23.10
CA SER A 205 -3.50 7.59 23.10
C SER A 205 -2.14 7.53 23.80
N LYS A 206 -1.49 8.68 24.05
CA LYS A 206 -0.21 8.73 24.80
C LYS A 206 -0.34 8.27 26.25
N SER A 207 -1.54 8.33 26.82
CA SER A 207 -1.80 7.92 28.20
C SER A 207 -2.08 6.43 28.35
N ILE A 208 -2.16 5.67 27.25
CA ILE A 208 -2.39 4.22 27.31
C ILE A 208 -1.16 3.55 27.89
N GLN A 209 -1.37 2.77 28.93
CA GLN A 209 -0.32 1.93 29.53
C GLN A 209 -0.28 0.60 28.78
N TRP A 210 0.65 0.51 27.85
CA TRP A 210 0.87 -0.70 27.08
C TRP A 210 1.51 -1.79 27.95
N ARG A 211 1.16 -3.03 27.68
CA ARG A 211 1.84 -4.21 28.22
C ARG A 211 2.94 -4.64 27.27
N PHE A 212 3.93 -5.31 27.82
CA PHE A 212 4.90 -6.06 27.02
C PHE A 212 5.04 -7.47 27.58
N ASN A 213 4.80 -8.47 26.76
CA ASN A 213 5.02 -9.86 27.08
C ASN A 213 5.59 -10.57 25.85
N GLU A 214 6.84 -10.98 25.92
CA GLU A 214 7.58 -11.56 24.80
C GLU A 214 6.98 -12.90 24.35
N SER A 215 6.50 -13.74 25.26
CA SER A 215 5.89 -15.03 24.92
C SER A 215 4.54 -14.85 24.19
N GLU A 216 3.73 -13.87 24.61
CA GLU A 216 2.48 -13.51 23.92
C GLU A 216 2.76 -12.95 22.52
N LEU A 217 3.77 -12.08 22.39
CA LEU A 217 4.21 -11.54 21.10
C LEU A 217 4.69 -12.64 20.17
N ALA A 218 5.48 -13.60 20.67
CA ALA A 218 5.96 -14.73 19.90
C ALA A 218 4.80 -15.63 19.44
N ALA A 219 3.85 -15.92 20.32
CA ALA A 219 2.64 -16.69 20.00
C ALA A 219 1.79 -15.99 18.92
N TRP A 220 1.61 -14.68 19.03
CA TRP A 220 0.89 -13.90 18.02
C TRP A 220 1.61 -13.92 16.67
N LYS A 221 2.92 -13.64 16.63
CA LYS A 221 3.72 -13.68 15.41
C LYS A 221 3.68 -15.03 14.70
N SER A 222 3.70 -16.12 15.45
CA SER A 222 3.73 -17.48 14.90
C SER A 222 2.35 -18.10 14.66
N GLY A 223 1.26 -17.40 15.01
CA GLY A 223 -0.12 -17.91 14.86
C GLY A 223 -0.44 -19.06 15.81
N HIS A 224 -0.06 -18.91 17.10
CA HIS A 224 -0.28 -19.88 18.17
C HIS A 224 -0.90 -19.22 19.42
N THR A 225 -1.81 -18.28 19.21
CA THR A 225 -2.51 -17.57 20.30
C THR A 225 -3.62 -18.41 20.94
N GLY A 226 -4.07 -19.47 20.29
CA GLY A 226 -5.25 -20.25 20.66
C GLY A 226 -6.57 -19.69 20.15
N PHE A 227 -6.56 -18.54 19.45
CA PHE A 227 -7.72 -17.95 18.79
C PHE A 227 -7.70 -18.30 17.29
N PRO A 228 -8.58 -19.22 16.83
CA PRO A 228 -8.46 -19.81 15.50
C PRO A 228 -8.36 -18.80 14.34
N ILE A 229 -9.15 -17.72 14.38
CA ILE A 229 -9.15 -16.69 13.34
C ILE A 229 -7.85 -15.89 13.33
N ILE A 230 -7.28 -15.59 14.50
CA ILE A 230 -6.00 -14.88 14.64
C ILE A 230 -4.88 -15.77 14.10
N ASP A 231 -4.86 -17.02 14.56
CA ASP A 231 -3.83 -17.99 14.22
C ASP A 231 -3.83 -18.30 12.73
N ALA A 232 -5.00 -18.51 12.14
CA ALA A 232 -5.14 -18.72 10.70
C ALA A 232 -4.64 -17.53 9.89
N ALA A 233 -4.97 -16.31 10.31
CA ALA A 233 -4.56 -15.07 9.64
C ALA A 233 -3.03 -14.87 9.70
N MET A 234 -2.42 -15.10 10.87
CA MET A 234 -0.97 -14.97 11.03
C MET A 234 -0.21 -16.06 10.26
N ARG A 235 -0.73 -17.28 10.23
CA ARG A 235 -0.16 -18.36 9.39
C ARG A 235 -0.29 -18.07 7.91
N GLN A 236 -1.41 -17.47 7.46
CA GLN A 236 -1.53 -16.99 6.08
C GLN A 236 -0.44 -15.98 5.75
N LEU A 237 -0.19 -15.00 6.62
CA LEU A 237 0.88 -14.02 6.40
C LEU A 237 2.25 -14.66 6.30
N LEU A 238 2.56 -15.63 7.19
CA LEU A 238 3.85 -16.33 7.18
C LEU A 238 4.04 -17.19 5.92
N HIS A 239 2.99 -17.87 5.48
CA HIS A 239 3.06 -18.78 4.35
C HIS A 239 2.99 -18.05 3.01
N GLU A 240 2.06 -17.07 2.86
CA GLU A 240 1.80 -16.41 1.59
C GLU A 240 2.56 -15.07 1.43
N GLY A 241 3.14 -14.51 2.51
CA GLY A 241 3.63 -13.13 2.52
C GLY A 241 2.51 -12.10 2.37
N TRP A 242 1.26 -12.54 2.47
CA TRP A 242 0.06 -11.74 2.29
C TRP A 242 -1.02 -12.17 3.29
N MET A 243 -1.87 -11.20 3.67
CA MET A 243 -3.00 -11.46 4.54
C MET A 243 -4.20 -10.69 4.03
N HIS A 244 -5.37 -11.32 4.07
CA HIS A 244 -6.64 -10.69 3.72
C HIS A 244 -6.90 -9.42 4.54
N ASN A 245 -7.40 -8.34 3.92
CA ASN A 245 -7.55 -7.02 4.57
C ASN A 245 -8.40 -7.07 5.85
N ARG A 246 -9.50 -7.82 5.89
CA ARG A 246 -10.31 -7.95 7.11
C ARG A 246 -9.55 -8.63 8.23
N LEU A 247 -8.76 -9.64 7.89
CA LEU A 247 -7.94 -10.32 8.89
C LEU A 247 -6.82 -9.41 9.43
N ARG A 248 -6.23 -8.54 8.60
CA ARG A 248 -5.26 -7.53 9.10
C ARG A 248 -5.86 -6.64 10.17
N MET A 249 -7.11 -6.19 9.99
CA MET A 249 -7.82 -5.41 11.01
C MET A 249 -8.06 -6.22 12.28
N VAL A 250 -8.48 -7.48 12.13
CA VAL A 250 -8.78 -8.37 13.26
C VAL A 250 -7.53 -8.67 14.08
N VAL A 251 -6.42 -9.06 13.43
CA VAL A 251 -5.18 -9.39 14.16
C VAL A 251 -4.54 -8.16 14.81
N ALA A 252 -4.61 -6.98 14.16
CA ALA A 252 -4.12 -5.74 14.73
C ALA A 252 -4.96 -5.29 15.94
N MET A 253 -6.28 -5.37 15.83
CA MET A 253 -7.18 -5.07 16.97
C MET A 253 -6.99 -6.05 18.12
N PHE A 254 -6.81 -7.33 17.85
CA PHE A 254 -6.51 -8.33 18.87
C PHE A 254 -5.22 -7.98 19.60
N PHE A 255 -4.15 -7.70 18.87
CA PHE A 255 -2.86 -7.33 19.42
C PHE A 255 -2.92 -6.08 20.30
N THR A 256 -3.54 -5.01 19.81
CA THR A 256 -3.55 -3.73 20.51
C THR A 256 -4.62 -3.64 21.59
N LYS A 257 -5.82 -4.16 21.36
CA LYS A 257 -6.96 -3.97 22.28
C LYS A 257 -7.17 -5.12 23.27
N ASN A 258 -6.90 -6.36 22.85
CA ASN A 258 -7.09 -7.52 23.71
C ASN A 258 -5.80 -7.87 24.48
N MET A 259 -4.66 -7.82 23.82
CA MET A 259 -3.37 -8.10 24.43
C MET A 259 -2.72 -6.85 25.05
N LEU A 260 -3.19 -5.63 24.70
CA LEU A 260 -2.63 -4.34 25.12
C LEU A 260 -1.14 -4.17 24.79
N HIS A 261 -0.68 -4.77 23.69
CA HIS A 261 0.66 -4.53 23.19
C HIS A 261 0.69 -3.24 22.36
N ASP A 262 1.78 -2.52 22.46
CA ASP A 262 2.01 -1.33 21.63
C ASP A 262 2.21 -1.73 20.17
N TRP A 263 1.66 -0.92 19.25
CA TRP A 263 1.68 -1.16 17.79
C TRP A 263 2.96 -0.54 17.14
#